data_00856f8772939c1a5acd1f4521509cc6
#
_entry.id   00856f8772939c1a5acd1f4521509cc6
#
_cell.length_a   1.000
_cell.length_b   1.000
_cell.length_c   1.000
_cell.angle_alpha   90.00
_cell.angle_beta   90.00
_cell.angle_gamma   90.00
#
_symmetry.space_group_name_H-M   'P 1'
#
loop_
_entity.id
_entity.type
_entity.pdbx_description
1 polymer ?
#
loop_
_entity_poly.entity_id
_entity_poly.type
_entity_poly.pdbx_seq_one_letter_code
_entity_poly.pdbx_strand_id
1 'polypeptide(L)'
;MRTQEIVEAYGKTHIYMIGMDDNPQPKHIEVIIKNVKHDNIFSGGKRHYEIVKPFLPADAVWIEIKAPINAVLTEYSRLIQEGKVIVSFVSGDPFFFGFASTIRKNLLGVGMKVFPYFNSLQMFAHHEQIPYENMHAVSVTGRPWHELDRALLEYRPLIGVLTDRAPSARCRRSKCLSISPSTTT
;
A
#
# COMPACT_ATOMS: atom_id res chain seq x y z
N MET A 1 25.24 15.78 -7.33
CA MET A 1 25.35 14.45 -6.66
C MET A 1 25.16 13.36 -7.70
N ARG A 2 26.11 12.46 -7.86
CA ARG A 2 26.03 11.38 -8.85
C ARG A 2 25.10 10.29 -8.33
N THR A 3 24.39 9.60 -9.22
CA THR A 3 23.44 8.52 -8.89
C THR A 3 24.03 7.44 -7.99
N GLN A 4 25.35 7.18 -8.08
CA GLN A 4 26.09 6.24 -7.22
C GLN A 4 26.16 6.68 -5.75
N GLU A 5 26.34 7.99 -5.47
CA GLU A 5 26.41 8.52 -4.10
C GLU A 5 25.05 8.44 -3.38
N ILE A 6 23.95 8.50 -4.14
CA ILE A 6 22.58 8.32 -3.60
C ILE A 6 22.35 6.86 -3.22
N VAL A 7 22.86 5.90 -4.02
CA VAL A 7 22.71 4.46 -3.73
C VAL A 7 23.52 4.05 -2.49
N GLU A 8 24.72 4.60 -2.28
CA GLU A 8 25.51 4.36 -1.07
C GLU A 8 24.88 4.96 0.18
N ALA A 9 24.19 6.11 0.08
CA ALA A 9 23.53 6.76 1.20
C ALA A 9 22.28 6.00 1.73
N TYR A 10 21.63 5.16 0.91
CA TYR A 10 20.43 4.40 1.29
C TYR A 10 20.69 2.94 1.69
N GLY A 11 21.94 2.49 1.67
CA GLY A 11 22.33 1.15 2.09
C GLY A 11 21.74 0.02 1.22
N LYS A 12 21.88 -1.21 1.70
CA LYS A 12 21.40 -2.42 1.01
C LYS A 12 19.86 -2.43 0.95
N THR A 13 19.27 -2.66 -0.23
CA THR A 13 17.83 -2.91 -0.36
C THR A 13 17.48 -4.30 0.15
N HIS A 14 16.60 -4.39 1.14
CA HIS A 14 16.12 -5.64 1.73
C HIS A 14 14.70 -5.99 1.26
N ILE A 15 13.90 -4.98 0.94
CA ILE A 15 12.52 -5.17 0.51
C ILE A 15 12.24 -4.34 -0.74
N TYR A 16 11.72 -4.99 -1.77
CA TYR A 16 11.05 -4.33 -2.89
C TYR A 16 9.55 -4.32 -2.61
N MET A 17 8.97 -3.13 -2.52
CA MET A 17 7.54 -2.95 -2.25
C MET A 17 6.84 -2.53 -3.53
N ILE A 18 6.00 -3.39 -4.09
CA ILE A 18 5.34 -3.17 -5.38
C ILE A 18 3.86 -2.88 -5.15
N GLY A 19 3.44 -1.66 -5.48
CA GLY A 19 2.04 -1.26 -5.52
C GLY A 19 1.35 -1.84 -6.75
N MET A 20 0.09 -2.28 -6.58
CA MET A 20 -0.71 -2.83 -7.66
C MET A 20 -2.20 -2.56 -7.47
N ASP A 21 -2.94 -2.67 -8.55
CA ASP A 21 -4.41 -2.70 -8.58
C ASP A 21 -4.94 -4.15 -8.68
N ASP A 22 -6.20 -4.28 -9.04
CA ASP A 22 -6.88 -5.56 -9.23
C ASP A 22 -6.81 -6.08 -10.69
N ASN A 23 -5.96 -5.47 -11.53
CA ASN A 23 -5.80 -5.90 -12.91
C ASN A 23 -5.22 -7.33 -12.95
N PRO A 24 -5.89 -8.29 -13.60
CA PRO A 24 -5.41 -9.67 -13.70
C PRO A 24 -4.21 -9.83 -14.64
N GLN A 25 -3.85 -8.80 -15.40
CA GLN A 25 -2.71 -8.81 -16.33
C GLN A 25 -1.76 -7.63 -16.07
N PRO A 26 -1.09 -7.59 -14.91
CA PRO A 26 -0.26 -6.46 -14.51
C PRO A 26 1.13 -6.53 -15.18
N LYS A 27 1.23 -6.16 -16.47
CA LYS A 27 2.49 -6.21 -17.24
C LYS A 27 3.67 -5.51 -16.55
N HIS A 28 3.39 -4.41 -15.83
CA HIS A 28 4.43 -3.69 -15.09
C HIS A 28 5.04 -4.53 -13.97
N ILE A 29 4.28 -5.41 -13.33
CA ILE A 29 4.75 -6.30 -12.25
C ILE A 29 5.72 -7.33 -12.79
N GLU A 30 5.41 -7.97 -13.91
CA GLU A 30 6.31 -8.92 -14.56
C GLU A 30 7.67 -8.29 -14.88
N VAL A 31 7.66 -7.07 -15.44
CA VAL A 31 8.88 -6.32 -15.73
C VAL A 31 9.67 -6.02 -14.46
N ILE A 32 9.00 -5.62 -13.38
CA ILE A 32 9.68 -5.32 -12.11
C ILE A 32 10.30 -6.59 -11.54
N ILE A 33 9.56 -7.70 -11.46
CA ILE A 33 10.07 -8.98 -10.94
C ILE A 33 11.32 -9.42 -11.70
N LYS A 34 11.32 -9.34 -13.03
CA LYS A 34 12.47 -9.72 -13.85
C LYS A 34 13.70 -8.82 -13.66
N ASN A 35 13.51 -7.56 -13.28
CA ASN A 35 14.60 -6.58 -13.20
C ASN A 35 15.12 -6.31 -11.78
N VAL A 36 14.43 -6.80 -10.73
CA VAL A 36 14.91 -6.65 -9.35
C VAL A 36 15.67 -7.91 -8.91
N LYS A 37 16.77 -7.71 -8.19
CA LYS A 37 17.51 -8.83 -7.59
C LYS A 37 16.80 -9.27 -6.32
N HIS A 38 16.33 -10.51 -6.29
CA HIS A 38 15.60 -11.09 -5.15
C HIS A 38 16.00 -12.56 -4.92
N ASP A 39 15.60 -13.12 -3.79
CA ASP A 39 15.87 -14.51 -3.38
C ASP A 39 14.63 -15.42 -3.58
N ASN A 40 13.78 -15.17 -4.59
CA ASN A 40 12.52 -15.86 -4.84
C ASN A 40 11.56 -15.89 -3.65
N ILE A 41 11.69 -14.91 -2.75
CA ILE A 41 10.82 -14.71 -1.59
C ILE A 41 9.83 -13.59 -1.92
N PHE A 42 8.57 -13.96 -2.00
CA PHE A 42 7.47 -13.07 -2.37
C PHE A 42 6.46 -12.97 -1.24
N SER A 43 5.76 -11.85 -1.15
CA SER A 43 4.79 -11.62 -0.09
C SER A 43 3.64 -10.76 -0.58
N GLY A 44 2.47 -10.93 0.05
CA GLY A 44 1.27 -10.16 -0.28
C GLY A 44 0.03 -10.78 0.37
N GLY A 45 -1.11 -10.11 0.26
CA GLY A 45 -2.39 -10.70 0.64
C GLY A 45 -2.83 -11.79 -0.35
N LYS A 46 -3.81 -12.61 0.02
CA LYS A 46 -4.35 -13.70 -0.81
C LYS A 46 -4.70 -13.24 -2.23
N ARG A 47 -5.37 -12.09 -2.37
CA ARG A 47 -5.74 -11.51 -3.67
C ARG A 47 -4.52 -11.20 -4.53
N HIS A 48 -3.47 -10.63 -3.93
CA HIS A 48 -2.23 -10.33 -4.66
C HIS A 48 -1.58 -11.61 -5.19
N TYR A 49 -1.58 -12.68 -4.38
CA TYR A 49 -1.08 -13.98 -4.81
C TYR A 49 -1.78 -14.50 -6.06
N GLU A 50 -3.11 -14.49 -6.08
CA GLU A 50 -3.89 -14.98 -7.23
C GLU A 50 -3.56 -14.23 -8.53
N ILE A 51 -3.27 -12.92 -8.41
CA ILE A 51 -2.91 -12.08 -9.58
C ILE A 51 -1.48 -12.36 -10.04
N VAL A 52 -0.51 -12.44 -9.10
CA VAL A 52 0.92 -12.49 -9.46
C VAL A 52 1.43 -13.92 -9.68
N LYS A 53 0.74 -14.94 -9.19
CA LYS A 53 1.13 -16.34 -9.29
C LYS A 53 1.61 -16.78 -10.67
N PRO A 54 0.99 -16.38 -11.80
CA PRO A 54 1.46 -16.76 -13.13
C PRO A 54 2.83 -16.21 -13.51
N PHE A 55 3.32 -15.18 -12.82
CA PHE A 55 4.57 -14.49 -13.08
C PHE A 55 5.70 -14.90 -12.12
N LEU A 56 5.38 -15.68 -11.08
CA LEU A 56 6.35 -16.11 -10.09
C LEU A 56 7.17 -17.30 -10.60
N PRO A 57 8.46 -17.40 -10.23
CA PRO A 57 9.27 -18.58 -10.52
C PRO A 57 8.71 -19.83 -9.83
N ALA A 58 9.04 -21.01 -10.36
CA ALA A 58 8.51 -22.28 -9.86
C ALA A 58 8.93 -22.60 -8.40
N ASP A 59 10.07 -22.08 -7.98
CA ASP A 59 10.64 -22.22 -6.62
C ASP A 59 10.28 -21.03 -5.71
N ALA A 60 9.30 -20.20 -6.09
CA ALA A 60 8.88 -19.05 -5.31
C ALA A 60 8.34 -19.44 -3.93
N VAL A 61 8.86 -18.80 -2.90
CA VAL A 61 8.33 -18.87 -1.53
C VAL A 61 7.36 -17.74 -1.32
N TRP A 62 6.14 -18.04 -0.83
CA TRP A 62 5.12 -17.03 -0.57
C TRP A 62 4.87 -16.81 0.92
N ILE A 63 4.90 -15.56 1.36
CA ILE A 63 4.56 -15.13 2.71
C ILE A 63 3.25 -14.34 2.65
N GLU A 64 2.18 -14.89 3.20
CA GLU A 64 0.88 -14.23 3.20
C GLU A 64 0.83 -13.08 4.22
N ILE A 65 0.53 -11.88 3.74
CA ILE A 65 0.26 -10.72 4.61
C ILE A 65 -1.18 -10.83 5.13
N LYS A 66 -1.29 -11.23 6.39
CA LYS A 66 -2.57 -11.36 7.11
C LYS A 66 -2.43 -11.01 8.59
N ALA A 67 -3.55 -10.80 9.25
CA ALA A 67 -3.57 -10.62 10.70
C ALA A 67 -3.27 -11.94 11.46
N PRO A 68 -2.56 -11.91 12.59
CA PRO A 68 -1.92 -10.72 13.16
C PRO A 68 -0.64 -10.32 12.42
N ILE A 69 -0.48 -9.05 12.12
CA ILE A 69 0.61 -8.53 11.30
C ILE A 69 2.01 -8.77 11.91
N ASN A 70 2.08 -8.89 13.24
CA ASN A 70 3.34 -9.13 13.95
C ASN A 70 4.04 -10.42 13.50
N ALA A 71 3.28 -11.48 13.16
CA ALA A 71 3.86 -12.72 12.66
C ALA A 71 4.60 -12.51 11.32
N VAL A 72 4.02 -11.70 10.44
CA VAL A 72 4.62 -11.33 9.16
C VAL A 72 5.89 -10.49 9.38
N LEU A 73 5.84 -9.53 10.30
CA LEU A 73 7.00 -8.68 10.63
C LEU A 73 8.15 -9.49 11.23
N THR A 74 7.85 -10.46 12.10
CA THR A 74 8.86 -11.37 12.66
C THR A 74 9.54 -12.18 11.56
N GLU A 75 8.77 -12.75 10.64
CA GLU A 75 9.32 -13.51 9.52
C GLU A 75 10.16 -12.64 8.58
N TYR A 76 9.71 -11.42 8.29
CA TYR A 76 10.51 -10.45 7.52
C TYR A 76 11.83 -10.14 8.22
N SER A 77 11.79 -9.87 9.54
CA SER A 77 13.00 -9.59 10.33
C SER A 77 13.99 -10.74 10.25
N ARG A 78 13.53 -12.00 10.40
CA ARG A 78 14.36 -13.20 10.30
C ARG A 78 15.03 -13.30 8.94
N LEU A 79 14.27 -13.20 7.86
CA LEU A 79 14.78 -13.32 6.49
C LEU A 79 15.80 -12.21 6.15
N ILE A 80 15.53 -10.98 6.59
CA ILE A 80 16.43 -9.85 6.39
C ILE A 80 17.74 -10.05 7.15
N GLN A 81 17.70 -10.59 8.37
CA GLN A 81 18.90 -10.96 9.14
C GLN A 81 19.72 -12.06 8.45
N GLU A 82 19.08 -12.97 7.74
CA GLU A 82 19.72 -13.97 6.90
C GLU A 82 20.25 -13.38 5.57
N GLY A 83 20.13 -12.08 5.38
CA GLY A 83 20.60 -11.38 4.18
C GLY A 83 19.71 -11.54 2.95
N LYS A 84 18.50 -12.08 3.12
CA LYS A 84 17.53 -12.30 2.04
C LYS A 84 16.85 -11.02 1.58
N VAL A 85 16.41 -11.01 0.32
CA VAL A 85 15.67 -9.91 -0.30
C VAL A 85 14.24 -10.36 -0.59
N ILE A 86 13.29 -9.58 -0.10
CA ILE A 86 11.85 -9.86 -0.19
C ILE A 86 11.20 -8.96 -1.24
N VAL A 87 10.32 -9.50 -2.08
CA VAL A 87 9.45 -8.74 -2.98
C VAL A 87 8.02 -8.78 -2.42
N SER A 88 7.49 -7.63 -2.00
CA SER A 88 6.18 -7.52 -1.36
C SER A 88 5.19 -6.79 -2.25
N PHE A 89 4.05 -7.41 -2.50
CA PHE A 89 2.94 -6.85 -3.27
C PHE A 89 1.88 -6.27 -2.35
N VAL A 90 1.47 -5.04 -2.60
CA VAL A 90 0.48 -4.32 -1.81
C VAL A 90 -0.47 -3.53 -2.71
N SER A 91 -1.65 -3.19 -2.20
CA SER A 91 -2.63 -2.43 -2.97
C SER A 91 -2.21 -0.96 -3.12
N GLY A 92 -2.25 -0.44 -4.33
CA GLY A 92 -2.05 0.97 -4.64
C GLY A 92 -0.68 1.52 -4.25
N ASP A 93 -0.66 2.65 -3.58
CA ASP A 93 0.58 3.25 -3.08
C ASP A 93 0.97 2.65 -1.72
N PRO A 94 2.16 1.99 -1.63
CA PRO A 94 2.62 1.34 -0.40
C PRO A 94 2.76 2.27 0.81
N PHE A 95 2.95 3.58 0.61
CA PHE A 95 3.04 4.58 1.68
C PHE A 95 1.70 5.24 2.02
N PHE A 96 0.72 5.17 1.13
CA PHE A 96 -0.58 5.78 1.36
C PHE A 96 -1.46 4.90 2.25
N PHE A 97 -1.41 5.10 3.56
CA PHE A 97 -2.03 4.25 4.59
C PHE A 97 -1.65 2.76 4.47
N GLY A 98 -0.55 2.46 3.76
CA GLY A 98 -0.16 1.15 3.32
C GLY A 98 0.87 0.45 4.20
N PHE A 99 1.23 -0.76 3.80
CA PHE A 99 2.11 -1.66 4.54
C PHE A 99 3.55 -1.15 4.65
N ALA A 100 4.03 -0.33 3.70
CA ALA A 100 5.36 0.29 3.78
C ALA A 100 5.52 1.16 5.03
N SER A 101 4.46 1.88 5.43
CA SER A 101 4.46 2.66 6.68
C SER A 101 4.57 1.77 7.91
N THR A 102 3.96 0.58 7.88
CA THR A 102 4.07 -0.42 8.95
C THR A 102 5.48 -0.97 9.04
N ILE A 103 6.10 -1.32 7.92
CA ILE A 103 7.49 -1.78 7.87
C ILE A 103 8.42 -0.71 8.46
N ARG A 104 8.33 0.55 8.02
CA ARG A 104 9.18 1.64 8.52
C ARG A 104 9.10 1.87 10.03
N LYS A 105 7.91 1.66 10.61
CA LYS A 105 7.70 1.83 12.05
C LYS A 105 8.26 0.68 12.89
N ASN A 106 8.24 -0.55 12.35
CA ASN A 106 8.53 -1.75 13.14
C ASN A 106 9.88 -2.39 12.80
N LEU A 107 10.42 -2.18 11.60
CA LEU A 107 11.70 -2.73 11.16
C LEU A 107 12.67 -1.59 10.87
N LEU A 108 13.31 -1.09 11.93
CA LEU A 108 14.26 0.02 11.85
C LEU A 108 15.52 -0.38 11.05
N GLY A 109 16.04 0.53 10.24
CA GLY A 109 17.25 0.31 9.45
C GLY A 109 17.08 -0.58 8.23
N VAL A 110 15.86 -1.02 7.91
CA VAL A 110 15.58 -1.84 6.73
C VAL A 110 15.52 -0.97 5.48
N GLY A 111 16.42 -1.24 4.52
CA GLY A 111 16.40 -0.60 3.19
C GLY A 111 15.21 -1.09 2.37
N MET A 112 14.42 -0.15 1.83
CA MET A 112 13.22 -0.45 1.07
C MET A 112 13.20 0.35 -0.23
N LYS A 113 12.95 -0.33 -1.36
CA LYS A 113 12.70 0.32 -2.64
C LYS A 113 11.23 0.16 -3.01
N VAL A 114 10.57 1.27 -3.30
CA VAL A 114 9.12 1.31 -3.53
C VAL A 114 8.82 1.62 -4.99
N PHE A 115 7.93 0.81 -5.57
CA PHE A 115 7.31 1.01 -6.88
C PHE A 115 5.82 1.31 -6.63
N PRO A 116 5.43 2.57 -6.54
CA PRO A 116 4.05 2.92 -6.22
C PRO A 116 3.12 2.69 -7.40
N TYR A 117 1.84 2.46 -7.08
CA TYR A 117 0.74 2.50 -8.03
C TYR A 117 -0.33 3.49 -7.54
N PHE A 118 -1.32 3.80 -8.36
CA PHE A 118 -2.42 4.67 -7.95
C PHE A 118 -3.17 4.07 -6.76
N ASN A 119 -3.36 4.86 -5.71
CA ASN A 119 -4.20 4.46 -4.60
C ASN A 119 -5.70 4.55 -4.96
N SER A 120 -6.56 3.96 -4.13
CA SER A 120 -8.01 3.89 -4.41
C SER A 120 -8.66 5.27 -4.51
N LEU A 121 -8.20 6.27 -3.76
CA LEU A 121 -8.76 7.63 -3.83
C LEU A 121 -8.34 8.34 -5.12
N GLN A 122 -7.10 8.13 -5.59
CA GLN A 122 -6.65 8.65 -6.88
C GLN A 122 -7.43 8.01 -8.02
N MET A 123 -7.58 6.67 -8.01
CA MET A 123 -8.36 5.94 -9.03
C MET A 123 -9.80 6.43 -9.08
N PHE A 124 -10.42 6.63 -7.90
CA PHE A 124 -11.77 7.16 -7.80
C PHE A 124 -11.85 8.61 -8.33
N ALA A 125 -10.94 9.49 -7.92
CA ALA A 125 -10.92 10.87 -8.37
C ALA A 125 -10.74 10.99 -9.89
N HIS A 126 -9.91 10.14 -10.50
CA HIS A 126 -9.76 10.08 -11.95
C HIS A 126 -11.05 9.60 -12.64
N HIS A 127 -11.71 8.57 -12.08
CA HIS A 127 -12.97 8.08 -12.62
C HIS A 127 -14.08 9.14 -12.60
N GLU A 128 -14.19 9.86 -11.48
CA GLU A 128 -15.19 10.93 -11.30
C GLU A 128 -14.75 12.30 -11.88
N GLN A 129 -13.53 12.38 -12.41
CA GLN A 129 -12.94 13.62 -12.97
C GLN A 129 -12.87 14.75 -11.92
N ILE A 130 -12.56 14.41 -10.67
CA ILE A 130 -12.48 15.33 -9.54
C ILE A 130 -11.02 15.72 -9.31
N PRO A 131 -10.67 17.03 -9.33
CA PRO A 131 -9.39 17.51 -8.82
C PRO A 131 -9.22 17.14 -7.35
N TYR A 132 -8.06 16.56 -6.99
CA TYR A 132 -7.86 16.02 -5.63
C TYR A 132 -6.63 16.58 -4.92
N GLU A 133 -6.02 17.64 -5.43
CA GLU A 133 -4.88 18.34 -4.81
C GLU A 133 -5.19 18.85 -3.40
N ASN A 134 -6.45 19.21 -3.12
CA ASN A 134 -6.93 19.67 -1.81
C ASN A 134 -7.73 18.61 -1.04
N MET A 135 -7.71 17.35 -1.48
CA MET A 135 -8.42 16.27 -0.81
C MET A 135 -7.80 15.96 0.55
N HIS A 136 -8.59 16.06 1.61
CA HIS A 136 -8.21 15.56 2.92
C HIS A 136 -8.45 14.05 3.00
N ALA A 137 -7.38 13.26 2.94
CA ALA A 137 -7.47 11.82 2.93
C ALA A 137 -7.50 11.25 4.35
N VAL A 138 -8.49 10.39 4.62
CA VAL A 138 -8.68 9.70 5.91
C VAL A 138 -8.82 8.19 5.66
N SER A 139 -8.29 7.38 6.58
CA SER A 139 -8.50 5.93 6.55
C SER A 139 -9.18 5.49 7.85
N VAL A 140 -10.32 4.83 7.73
CA VAL A 140 -11.01 4.14 8.83
C VAL A 140 -10.81 2.62 8.78
N THR A 141 -9.99 2.13 7.84
CA THR A 141 -9.60 0.72 7.69
C THR A 141 -8.77 0.27 8.89
N GLY A 142 -9.38 -0.50 9.80
CA GLY A 142 -8.71 -0.95 11.04
C GLY A 142 -8.23 0.20 11.93
N ARG A 143 -8.83 1.40 11.82
CA ARG A 143 -8.43 2.62 12.53
C ARG A 143 -9.63 3.28 13.24
N PRO A 144 -9.39 4.07 14.30
CA PRO A 144 -10.42 4.87 14.93
C PRO A 144 -10.99 5.93 13.96
N TRP A 145 -12.24 6.35 14.21
CA TRP A 145 -12.98 7.29 13.35
C TRP A 145 -12.71 8.76 13.66
N HIS A 146 -12.00 9.08 14.74
CA HIS A 146 -11.81 10.46 15.20
C HIS A 146 -11.22 11.41 14.15
N GLU A 147 -10.37 10.90 13.23
CA GLU A 147 -9.82 11.72 12.14
C GLU A 147 -10.90 12.09 11.11
N LEU A 148 -11.83 11.18 10.83
CA LEU A 148 -12.99 11.47 9.98
C LEU A 148 -13.94 12.44 10.66
N ASP A 149 -14.27 12.21 11.93
CA ASP A 149 -15.13 13.08 12.71
C ASP A 149 -14.55 14.50 12.77
N ARG A 150 -13.23 14.64 12.97
CA ARG A 150 -12.54 15.92 12.96
C ARG A 150 -12.61 16.60 11.58
N ALA A 151 -12.35 15.88 10.50
CA ALA A 151 -12.42 16.43 9.14
C ALA A 151 -13.84 16.95 8.80
N LEU A 152 -14.88 16.25 9.26
CA LEU A 152 -16.27 16.67 9.11
C LEU A 152 -16.60 17.92 9.93
N LEU A 153 -16.14 17.98 11.20
CA LEU A 153 -16.33 19.15 12.07
C LEU A 153 -15.59 20.39 11.57
N GLU A 154 -14.44 20.20 10.93
CA GLU A 154 -13.67 21.29 10.30
C GLU A 154 -14.22 21.72 8.94
N TYR A 155 -15.33 21.14 8.48
CA TYR A 155 -15.96 21.43 7.18
C TYR A 155 -14.96 21.37 6.01
N ARG A 156 -14.08 20.34 5.98
CA ARG A 156 -13.14 20.17 4.88
C ARG A 156 -13.89 20.05 3.55
N PRO A 157 -13.52 20.82 2.51
CA PRO A 157 -14.31 20.91 1.28
C PRO A 157 -14.35 19.61 0.48
N LEU A 158 -13.31 18.76 0.61
CA LEU A 158 -13.21 17.46 -0.04
C LEU A 158 -12.56 16.47 0.90
N ILE A 159 -13.27 15.40 1.25
CA ILE A 159 -12.77 14.34 2.13
C ILE A 159 -12.79 13.02 1.38
N GLY A 160 -11.61 12.41 1.19
CA GLY A 160 -11.45 11.06 0.66
C GLY A 160 -11.34 10.04 1.79
N VAL A 161 -12.23 9.05 1.84
CA VAL A 161 -12.26 8.08 2.94
C VAL A 161 -11.98 6.66 2.44
N LEU A 162 -10.94 6.03 3.00
CA LEU A 162 -10.70 4.59 2.82
C LEU A 162 -11.48 3.80 3.88
N THR A 163 -12.31 2.86 3.43
CA THR A 163 -13.16 2.03 4.30
C THR A 163 -12.85 0.56 4.16
N ASP A 164 -13.20 -0.25 5.18
CA ASP A 164 -13.17 -1.71 5.10
C ASP A 164 -14.26 -2.24 4.18
N ARG A 165 -14.02 -3.41 3.57
CA ARG A 165 -15.02 -4.11 2.74
C ARG A 165 -16.27 -4.52 3.51
N ALA A 166 -16.13 -4.82 4.81
CA ALA A 166 -17.26 -5.06 5.69
C ALA A 166 -17.68 -3.73 6.33
N PRO A 167 -18.86 -3.20 6.02
CA PRO A 167 -19.34 -2.02 6.72
C PRO A 167 -19.48 -2.37 8.19
N SER A 168 -18.73 -1.70 9.07
CA SER A 168 -19.04 -1.72 10.50
C SER A 168 -20.51 -1.28 10.69
N ALA A 169 -21.16 -1.67 11.78
CA ALA A 169 -22.56 -1.34 12.03
C ALA A 169 -22.85 0.19 11.96
N ARG A 170 -21.83 1.04 12.14
CA ARG A 170 -21.88 2.49 11.93
C ARG A 170 -21.86 2.88 10.45
N CYS A 171 -21.15 2.16 9.58
CA CYS A 171 -21.06 2.48 8.15
C CYS A 171 -22.33 2.10 7.38
N ARG A 172 -23.24 1.29 7.94
CA ARG A 172 -24.53 0.97 7.30
C ARG A 172 -25.46 2.17 7.15
N ARG A 173 -25.23 3.26 7.90
CA ARG A 173 -26.02 4.50 7.80
C ARG A 173 -25.45 5.52 6.82
N SER A 174 -24.23 5.32 6.38
CA SER A 174 -23.58 6.22 5.42
C SER A 174 -22.90 5.39 4.33
N LYS A 175 -23.64 5.09 3.26
CA LYS A 175 -23.02 4.92 1.95
C LYS A 175 -22.51 6.31 1.57
N CYS A 176 -21.42 6.74 2.13
CA CYS A 176 -20.93 8.08 1.98
C CYS A 176 -19.58 8.06 1.32
N LEU A 177 -19.62 8.16 0.03
CA LEU A 177 -18.87 9.18 -0.65
C LEU A 177 -19.72 10.46 -0.52
N SER A 178 -19.57 11.20 0.55
CA SER A 178 -20.19 12.52 0.63
C SER A 178 -19.22 13.53 0.06
N ILE A 179 -19.41 13.84 -1.22
CA ILE A 179 -18.98 15.11 -1.78
C ILE A 179 -20.01 16.10 -1.30
N SER A 180 -19.68 16.94 -0.33
CA SER A 180 -20.46 18.12 -0.01
C SER A 180 -20.03 19.24 -0.95
N PRO A 181 -20.85 19.66 -1.93
CA PRO A 181 -20.54 20.87 -2.66
C PRO A 181 -20.71 22.04 -1.68
N SER A 182 -19.63 22.82 -1.50
CA SER A 182 -19.72 24.13 -0.87
C SER A 182 -20.63 24.98 -1.75
N THR A 183 -21.84 25.29 -1.29
CA THR A 183 -22.65 26.37 -1.85
C THR A 183 -21.93 27.69 -1.59
N THR A 184 -21.27 28.18 -2.62
CA THR A 184 -20.82 29.58 -2.69
C THR A 184 -22.05 30.44 -2.97
N THR A 185 -22.49 31.22 -2.00
CA THR A 185 -23.26 32.45 -2.19
C THR A 185 -22.31 33.62 -2.31
#